data_d4dc0dc6683cbff82dbc29c0c9618da7
#
_entry.id   d4dc0dc6683cbff82dbc29c0c9618da7
#
_cell.length_a   1.000
_cell.length_b   1.000
_cell.length_c   1.000
_cell.angle_alpha   90.00
_cell.angle_beta   90.00
_cell.angle_gamma   90.00
#
_symmetry.space_group_name_H-M   'P 1'
#
loop_
_entity.id
_entity.type
_entity.pdbx_description
1 polymer ?
#
loop_
_entity_poly.entity_id
_entity_poly.type
_entity_poly.pdbx_seq_one_letter_code
_entity_poly.pdbx_strand_id
1 'polypeptide(L)'
;NTMNSIASLIDSRPEQAEQVVEDLSELFRASLVESSRQTTVADELHLCRLYLRIEQLRLGERLQVDWQLDEDLLDSAMPSLILQPLVENAVYHGIAQIPEGGRVCIRLSCAGNSIVVGVENPVPASPAAVTNGHHMALDNIRQRLRALYDDEAALIVTPGADVHAVELRMPRERLA
;
A
#
# COMPACT_ATOMS: atom_id res chain seq x y z
N ASN A 1 1.39 -18.59 -1.62
CA ASN A 1 0.00 -18.50 -2.06
C ASN A 1 -0.91 -18.40 -0.84
N THR A 2 -1.63 -17.30 -0.68
CA THR A 2 -2.46 -16.96 0.49
C THR A 2 -3.45 -18.06 0.85
N MET A 3 -4.08 -18.71 -0.14
CA MET A 3 -5.01 -19.82 0.07
C MET A 3 -4.34 -21.02 0.74
N ASN A 4 -3.09 -21.33 0.41
CA ASN A 4 -2.35 -22.43 1.06
C ASN A 4 -2.03 -22.06 2.52
N SER A 5 -1.71 -20.79 2.78
CA SER A 5 -1.50 -20.31 4.15
C SER A 5 -2.76 -20.41 4.99
N ILE A 6 -3.93 -20.03 4.44
CA ILE A 6 -5.23 -20.18 5.11
C ILE A 6 -5.49 -21.66 5.40
N ALA A 7 -5.34 -22.55 4.41
CA ALA A 7 -5.57 -23.98 4.58
C ALA A 7 -4.70 -24.58 5.69
N SER A 8 -3.44 -24.17 5.83
CA SER A 8 -2.56 -24.62 6.90
C SER A 8 -2.95 -24.12 8.30
N LEU A 9 -3.72 -23.04 8.38
CA LEU A 9 -4.17 -22.45 9.64
C LEU A 9 -5.48 -23.07 10.15
N ILE A 10 -6.31 -23.64 9.28
CA ILE A 10 -7.65 -24.15 9.66
C ILE A 10 -7.58 -25.09 10.87
N ASP A 11 -6.66 -26.04 10.85
CA ASP A 11 -6.54 -27.03 11.92
C ASP A 11 -5.71 -26.55 13.11
N SER A 12 -4.75 -25.66 12.88
CA SER A 12 -3.78 -25.25 13.91
C SER A 12 -4.15 -23.96 14.63
N ARG A 13 -4.78 -23.02 13.92
CA ARG A 13 -5.19 -21.69 14.40
C ARG A 13 -6.47 -21.23 13.69
N PRO A 14 -7.63 -21.84 13.98
CA PRO A 14 -8.88 -21.57 13.25
C PRO A 14 -9.32 -20.10 13.31
N GLU A 15 -9.19 -19.43 14.47
CA GLU A 15 -9.53 -18.01 14.62
C GLU A 15 -8.69 -17.12 13.69
N GLN A 16 -7.41 -17.45 13.51
CA GLN A 16 -6.55 -16.72 12.60
C GLN A 16 -6.88 -16.98 11.14
N ALA A 17 -7.30 -18.21 10.81
CA ALA A 17 -7.79 -18.54 9.46
C ALA A 17 -9.07 -17.76 9.13
N GLU A 18 -10.00 -17.67 10.07
CA GLU A 18 -11.25 -16.90 9.95
C GLU A 18 -10.97 -15.42 9.70
N GLN A 19 -10.10 -14.80 10.52
CA GLN A 19 -9.73 -13.39 10.37
C GLN A 19 -9.15 -13.10 8.98
N VAL A 20 -8.31 -13.98 8.45
CA VAL A 20 -7.72 -13.79 7.11
C VAL A 20 -8.76 -13.88 6.01
N VAL A 21 -9.74 -14.78 6.14
CA VAL A 21 -10.86 -14.88 5.19
C VAL A 21 -11.71 -13.61 5.23
N GLU A 22 -11.95 -13.05 6.40
CA GLU A 22 -12.65 -11.76 6.55
C GLU A 22 -11.87 -10.62 5.90
N ASP A 23 -10.57 -10.48 6.22
CA ASP A 23 -9.67 -9.47 5.64
C ASP A 23 -9.66 -9.55 4.10
N LEU A 24 -9.53 -10.75 3.56
CA LEU A 24 -9.54 -11.00 2.12
C LEU A 24 -10.89 -10.63 1.49
N SER A 25 -12.00 -10.98 2.17
CA SER A 25 -13.35 -10.66 1.71
C SER A 25 -13.59 -9.15 1.66
N GLU A 26 -13.04 -8.40 2.62
CA GLU A 26 -13.12 -6.94 2.65
C GLU A 26 -12.30 -6.30 1.53
N LEU A 27 -11.06 -6.77 1.30
CA LEU A 27 -10.24 -6.33 0.17
C LEU A 27 -10.93 -6.58 -1.18
N PHE A 28 -11.56 -7.73 -1.37
CA PHE A 28 -12.33 -8.01 -2.58
C PHE A 28 -13.50 -7.06 -2.75
N ARG A 29 -14.27 -6.80 -1.69
CA ARG A 29 -15.38 -5.84 -1.76
C ARG A 29 -14.89 -4.44 -2.12
N ALA A 30 -13.77 -4.00 -1.56
CA ALA A 30 -13.17 -2.71 -1.89
C ALA A 30 -12.73 -2.64 -3.37
N SER A 31 -12.20 -3.73 -3.93
CA SER A 31 -11.77 -3.78 -5.34
C SER A 31 -12.93 -3.69 -6.35
N LEU A 32 -14.17 -3.93 -5.91
CA LEU A 32 -15.36 -3.80 -6.73
C LEU A 32 -15.95 -2.37 -6.73
N VAL A 33 -15.44 -1.49 -5.88
CA VAL A 33 -15.84 -0.07 -5.85
C VAL A 33 -15.24 0.64 -7.06
N GLU A 34 -16.01 1.56 -7.66
CA GLU A 34 -15.51 2.37 -8.75
C GLU A 34 -14.28 3.18 -8.33
N SER A 35 -13.21 3.06 -9.10
CA SER A 35 -11.93 3.74 -8.86
C SER A 35 -12.01 5.27 -8.98
N SER A 36 -13.11 5.81 -9.51
CA SER A 36 -13.40 7.27 -9.59
C SER A 36 -13.92 7.85 -8.28
N ARG A 37 -14.28 6.99 -7.30
CA ARG A 37 -14.83 7.45 -6.03
C ARG A 37 -13.71 8.01 -5.15
N GLN A 38 -14.03 9.08 -4.41
CA GLN A 38 -13.19 9.55 -3.30
C GLN A 38 -13.53 8.78 -2.02
N THR A 39 -12.52 8.59 -1.19
CA THR A 39 -12.59 7.97 0.13
C THR A 39 -11.73 8.78 1.09
N THR A 40 -11.58 8.35 2.34
CA THR A 40 -10.67 8.99 3.29
C THR A 40 -9.28 8.33 3.27
N VAL A 41 -8.27 9.07 3.75
CA VAL A 41 -6.94 8.50 4.03
C VAL A 41 -7.05 7.34 5.01
N ALA A 42 -7.93 7.45 6.02
CA ALA A 42 -8.18 6.38 6.98
C ALA A 42 -8.64 5.08 6.32
N ASP A 43 -9.59 5.15 5.36
CA ASP A 43 -10.09 3.99 4.65
C ASP A 43 -9.00 3.32 3.79
N GLU A 44 -8.20 4.12 3.06
CA GLU A 44 -7.08 3.59 2.27
C GLU A 44 -6.00 2.93 3.15
N LEU A 45 -5.66 3.56 4.29
CA LEU A 45 -4.74 2.96 5.26
C LEU A 45 -5.32 1.69 5.89
N HIS A 46 -6.63 1.63 6.09
CA HIS A 46 -7.30 0.41 6.56
C HIS A 46 -7.12 -0.73 5.57
N LEU A 47 -7.37 -0.51 4.27
CA LEU A 47 -7.14 -1.51 3.22
C LEU A 47 -5.66 -1.96 3.17
N CYS A 48 -4.72 -1.02 3.32
CA CYS A 48 -3.31 -1.37 3.41
C CYS A 48 -2.99 -2.25 4.63
N ARG A 49 -3.63 -2.01 5.78
CA ARG A 49 -3.47 -2.86 6.97
C ARG A 49 -4.01 -4.27 6.75
N LEU A 50 -5.18 -4.41 6.11
CA LEU A 50 -5.74 -5.72 5.75
C LEU A 50 -4.76 -6.50 4.86
N TYR A 51 -4.28 -5.86 3.78
CA TYR A 51 -3.32 -6.46 2.86
C TYR A 51 -2.03 -6.89 3.58
N LEU A 52 -1.45 -6.01 4.39
CA LEU A 52 -0.19 -6.30 5.09
C LEU A 52 -0.34 -7.42 6.13
N ARG A 53 -1.48 -7.53 6.83
CA ARG A 53 -1.76 -8.68 7.71
C ARG A 53 -1.78 -10.00 6.94
N ILE A 54 -2.41 -10.03 5.78
CA ILE A 54 -2.43 -11.21 4.91
C ILE A 54 -1.01 -11.57 4.45
N GLU A 55 -0.22 -10.59 4.04
CA GLU A 55 1.17 -10.84 3.62
C GLU A 55 2.08 -11.25 4.77
N GLN A 56 1.83 -10.76 5.99
CA GLN A 56 2.56 -11.18 7.19
C GLN A 56 2.37 -12.67 7.52
N LEU A 57 1.21 -13.26 7.16
CA LEU A 57 1.04 -14.72 7.30
C LEU A 57 1.95 -15.51 6.37
N ARG A 58 2.21 -14.98 5.18
CA ARG A 58 3.07 -15.60 4.17
C ARG A 58 4.55 -15.37 4.44
N LEU A 59 4.91 -14.17 4.85
CA LEU A 59 6.31 -13.73 5.01
C LEU A 59 6.81 -13.87 6.45
N GLY A 60 5.90 -13.98 7.43
CA GLY A 60 6.25 -14.06 8.84
C GLY A 60 7.02 -12.82 9.32
N GLU A 61 8.03 -13.03 10.12
CA GLU A 61 8.90 -11.98 10.67
C GLU A 61 9.73 -11.23 9.60
N ARG A 62 9.78 -11.77 8.38
CA ARG A 62 10.44 -11.10 7.26
C ARG A 62 9.76 -9.81 6.83
N LEU A 63 8.45 -9.66 7.07
CA LEU A 63 7.71 -8.43 6.80
C LEU A 63 7.50 -7.64 8.09
N GLN A 64 8.29 -6.60 8.27
CA GLN A 64 8.09 -5.59 9.31
C GLN A 64 7.39 -4.37 8.70
N VAL A 65 6.50 -3.74 9.46
CA VAL A 65 5.77 -2.55 9.02
C VAL A 65 5.92 -1.45 10.06
N ASP A 66 6.30 -0.27 9.60
CA ASP A 66 6.40 0.94 10.41
C ASP A 66 5.39 1.98 9.92
N TRP A 67 4.54 2.47 10.84
CA TRP A 67 3.50 3.45 10.57
C TRP A 67 3.83 4.77 11.25
N GLN A 68 4.07 5.81 10.46
CA GLN A 68 4.35 7.17 10.92
C GLN A 68 3.23 8.09 10.44
N LEU A 69 2.14 8.15 11.17
CA LEU A 69 0.89 8.78 10.72
C LEU A 69 0.58 10.03 11.52
N ASP A 70 0.34 11.13 10.80
CA ASP A 70 -0.31 12.32 11.36
C ASP A 70 -1.82 12.10 11.41
N GLU A 71 -2.36 11.90 12.61
CA GLU A 71 -3.77 11.55 12.84
C GLU A 71 -4.73 12.66 12.38
N ASP A 72 -4.29 13.92 12.38
CA ASP A 72 -5.11 15.06 11.93
C ASP A 72 -5.42 15.03 10.42
N LEU A 73 -4.76 14.14 9.68
CA LEU A 73 -4.92 13.99 8.23
C LEU A 73 -5.79 12.79 7.83
N LEU A 74 -6.21 11.96 8.77
CA LEU A 74 -6.95 10.72 8.48
C LEU A 74 -8.29 10.95 7.77
N ASP A 75 -8.96 12.07 8.06
CA ASP A 75 -10.24 12.46 7.43
C ASP A 75 -10.06 13.19 6.08
N SER A 76 -8.82 13.36 5.62
CA SER A 76 -8.57 13.98 4.31
C SER A 76 -9.06 13.09 3.18
N ALA A 77 -9.62 13.73 2.15
CA ALA A 77 -10.08 13.02 0.96
C ALA A 77 -8.91 12.52 0.11
N MET A 78 -9.06 11.33 -0.44
CA MET A 78 -8.14 10.79 -1.45
C MET A 78 -8.88 9.87 -2.43
N PRO A 79 -8.33 9.63 -3.63
CA PRO A 79 -8.94 8.69 -4.56
C PRO A 79 -8.88 7.26 -4.01
N SER A 80 -9.97 6.51 -4.14
CA SER A 80 -10.02 5.12 -3.69
C SER A 80 -9.01 4.23 -4.42
N LEU A 81 -8.45 3.26 -3.74
CA LEU A 81 -7.50 2.28 -4.28
C LEU A 81 -6.25 2.92 -4.93
N ILE A 82 -5.72 3.98 -4.31
CA ILE A 82 -4.50 4.64 -4.79
C ILE A 82 -3.28 4.29 -3.96
N LEU A 83 -3.45 4.07 -2.65
CA LEU A 83 -2.36 3.75 -1.75
C LEU A 83 -2.04 2.25 -1.73
N GLN A 84 -3.06 1.40 -1.80
CA GLN A 84 -2.88 -0.06 -1.77
C GLN A 84 -1.88 -0.56 -2.83
N PRO A 85 -1.95 -0.18 -4.12
CA PRO A 85 -0.97 -0.62 -5.12
C PRO A 85 0.48 -0.20 -4.81
N LEU A 86 0.70 0.90 -4.09
CA LEU A 86 2.04 1.33 -3.68
C LEU A 86 2.59 0.40 -2.59
N VAL A 87 1.75 0.02 -1.64
CA VAL A 87 2.12 -0.93 -0.57
C VAL A 87 2.34 -2.34 -1.14
N GLU A 88 1.49 -2.78 -2.08
CA GLU A 88 1.68 -4.05 -2.80
C GLU A 88 3.02 -4.09 -3.52
N ASN A 89 3.38 -3.02 -4.22
CA ASN A 89 4.69 -2.91 -4.89
C ASN A 89 5.85 -2.97 -3.90
N ALA A 90 5.76 -2.28 -2.76
CA ALA A 90 6.78 -2.30 -1.72
C ALA A 90 7.01 -3.71 -1.14
N VAL A 91 5.94 -4.47 -0.94
CA VAL A 91 6.05 -5.86 -0.47
C VAL A 91 6.57 -6.78 -1.56
N TYR A 92 6.00 -6.73 -2.75
CA TYR A 92 6.31 -7.69 -3.83
C TYR A 92 7.71 -7.49 -4.41
N HIS A 93 8.09 -6.23 -4.71
CA HIS A 93 9.38 -5.91 -5.33
C HIS A 93 10.50 -5.63 -4.32
N GLY A 94 10.15 -5.27 -3.08
CA GLY A 94 11.08 -5.11 -1.97
C GLY A 94 11.19 -6.38 -1.13
N ILE A 95 10.36 -6.49 -0.12
CA ILE A 95 10.47 -7.47 0.97
C ILE A 95 10.49 -8.93 0.47
N ALA A 96 9.59 -9.29 -0.46
CA ALA A 96 9.47 -10.67 -0.92
C ALA A 96 10.72 -11.18 -1.66
N GLN A 97 11.52 -10.27 -2.22
CA GLN A 97 12.74 -10.57 -2.97
C GLN A 97 13.99 -10.67 -2.06
N ILE A 98 13.88 -10.28 -0.78
CA ILE A 98 14.99 -10.27 0.17
C ILE A 98 14.82 -11.45 1.11
N PRO A 99 15.76 -12.42 1.14
CA PRO A 99 15.67 -13.60 2.01
C PRO A 99 15.51 -13.25 3.50
N GLU A 100 16.23 -12.25 3.98
CA GLU A 100 16.20 -11.75 5.36
C GLU A 100 14.96 -10.90 5.63
N GLY A 101 14.23 -10.52 4.59
CA GLY A 101 13.09 -9.62 4.69
C GLY A 101 13.50 -8.16 4.84
N GLY A 102 12.64 -7.38 5.49
CA GLY A 102 12.89 -5.97 5.72
C GLY A 102 11.66 -5.24 6.25
N ARG A 103 11.75 -3.93 6.25
CA ARG A 103 10.71 -3.05 6.76
C ARG A 103 10.08 -2.22 5.66
N VAL A 104 8.76 -2.21 5.59
CA VAL A 104 7.98 -1.21 4.83
C VAL A 104 7.64 -0.08 5.78
N CYS A 105 8.02 1.14 5.44
CA CYS A 105 7.64 2.34 6.19
C CYS A 105 6.54 3.08 5.43
N ILE A 106 5.43 3.36 6.11
CA ILE A 106 4.30 4.12 5.57
C ILE A 106 4.18 5.40 6.39
N ARG A 107 4.36 6.54 5.72
CA ARG A 107 4.37 7.86 6.35
C ARG A 107 3.23 8.70 5.82
N LEU A 108 2.50 9.36 6.73
CA LEU A 108 1.49 10.37 6.40
C LEU A 108 1.89 11.68 7.06
N SER A 109 2.00 12.73 6.30
CA SER A 109 2.40 14.06 6.77
C SER A 109 1.74 15.17 5.96
N CYS A 110 1.85 16.41 6.44
CA CYS A 110 1.39 17.61 5.77
C CYS A 110 2.57 18.43 5.24
N ALA A 111 2.47 18.93 4.02
CA ALA A 111 3.42 19.87 3.43
C ALA A 111 2.67 21.09 2.86
N GLY A 112 2.58 22.16 3.66
CA GLY A 112 1.75 23.33 3.33
C GLY A 112 0.26 22.95 3.27
N ASN A 113 -0.36 23.13 2.11
CA ASN A 113 -1.77 22.75 1.88
C ASN A 113 -1.91 21.39 1.19
N SER A 114 -0.88 20.55 1.24
CA SER A 114 -0.90 19.22 0.63
C SER A 114 -0.73 18.14 1.67
N ILE A 115 -1.43 17.01 1.50
CA ILE A 115 -1.11 15.76 2.18
C ILE A 115 -0.02 15.04 1.40
N VAL A 116 0.86 14.38 2.12
CA VAL A 116 1.97 13.61 1.57
C VAL A 116 1.94 12.22 2.19
N VAL A 117 1.77 11.20 1.34
CA VAL A 117 1.86 9.81 1.76
C VAL A 117 3.11 9.19 1.15
N GLY A 118 4.03 8.76 1.99
CA GLY A 118 5.27 8.09 1.59
C GLY A 118 5.18 6.59 1.86
N VAL A 119 5.67 5.79 0.91
CA VAL A 119 5.90 4.34 1.08
C VAL A 119 7.35 4.05 0.75
N GLU A 120 8.07 3.50 1.72
CA GLU A 120 9.48 3.17 1.58
C GLU A 120 9.71 1.67 1.83
N ASN A 121 10.59 1.07 1.06
CA ASN A 121 11.00 -0.32 1.21
C ASN A 121 12.48 -0.52 0.86
N PRO A 122 13.16 -1.54 1.40
CA PRO A 122 14.52 -1.85 1.01
C PRO A 122 14.58 -2.35 -0.44
N VAL A 123 15.75 -2.10 -1.07
CA VAL A 123 16.07 -2.57 -2.43
C VAL A 123 16.82 -3.89 -2.34
N PRO A 124 16.41 -4.95 -3.06
CA PRO A 124 17.17 -6.20 -3.13
C PRO A 124 18.57 -5.97 -3.76
N ALA A 125 19.60 -6.62 -3.22
CA ALA A 125 20.97 -6.53 -3.76
C ALA A 125 21.08 -6.96 -5.22
N SER A 126 20.20 -7.87 -5.66
CA SER A 126 20.04 -8.28 -7.06
C SER A 126 18.56 -8.15 -7.42
N PRO A 127 18.11 -6.97 -7.86
CA PRO A 127 16.71 -6.79 -8.19
C PRO A 127 16.34 -7.72 -9.36
N ALA A 128 15.25 -8.48 -9.19
CA ALA A 128 14.65 -9.20 -10.29
C ALA A 128 14.30 -8.21 -11.41
N ALA A 129 14.35 -8.64 -12.65
CA ALA A 129 14.01 -7.80 -13.79
C ALA A 129 12.65 -7.13 -13.52
N VAL A 130 12.63 -5.80 -13.60
CA VAL A 130 11.41 -5.01 -13.37
C VAL A 130 10.34 -5.52 -14.34
N THR A 131 9.27 -6.09 -13.80
CA THR A 131 8.19 -6.60 -14.65
C THR A 131 7.37 -5.43 -15.18
N ASN A 132 6.86 -5.55 -16.42
CA ASN A 132 6.01 -4.53 -17.04
C ASN A 132 4.81 -4.13 -16.18
N GLY A 133 4.35 -5.00 -15.29
CA GLY A 133 3.24 -4.74 -14.36
C GLY A 133 3.50 -3.61 -13.36
N HIS A 134 4.74 -3.46 -12.88
CA HIS A 134 5.10 -2.39 -11.94
C HIS A 134 4.96 -0.98 -12.57
N HIS A 135 5.47 -0.81 -13.78
CA HIS A 135 5.34 0.46 -14.50
C HIS A 135 3.88 0.80 -14.79
N MET A 136 3.07 -0.18 -15.18
CA MET A 136 1.64 0.02 -15.45
C MET A 136 0.87 0.50 -14.23
N ALA A 137 1.13 -0.04 -13.03
CA ALA A 137 0.46 0.36 -11.81
C ALA A 137 0.76 1.83 -11.45
N LEU A 138 2.03 2.23 -11.47
CA LEU A 138 2.44 3.61 -11.19
C LEU A 138 1.93 4.60 -12.26
N ASP A 139 1.92 4.19 -13.53
CA ASP A 139 1.40 5.03 -14.61
C ASP A 139 -0.12 5.22 -14.51
N ASN A 140 -0.87 4.20 -14.13
CA ASN A 140 -2.29 4.31 -13.83
C ASN A 140 -2.55 5.30 -12.69
N ILE A 141 -1.76 5.23 -11.61
CA ILE A 141 -1.86 6.19 -10.51
C ILE A 141 -1.60 7.62 -11.01
N ARG A 142 -0.54 7.84 -11.79
CA ARG A 142 -0.23 9.16 -12.36
C ARG A 142 -1.36 9.70 -13.23
N GLN A 143 -1.94 8.86 -14.09
CA GLN A 143 -3.07 9.24 -14.95
C GLN A 143 -4.29 9.64 -14.12
N ARG A 144 -4.61 8.88 -13.07
CA ARG A 144 -5.73 9.17 -12.18
C ARG A 144 -5.52 10.47 -11.41
N LEU A 145 -4.33 10.71 -10.89
CA LEU A 145 -4.00 11.96 -10.20
C LEU A 145 -4.17 13.16 -11.13
N ARG A 146 -3.66 13.08 -12.35
CA ARG A 146 -3.83 14.15 -13.35
C ARG A 146 -5.30 14.39 -13.70
N ALA A 147 -6.10 13.34 -13.83
CA ALA A 147 -7.51 13.46 -14.15
C ALA A 147 -8.34 14.11 -13.02
N LEU A 148 -7.92 13.97 -11.75
CA LEU A 148 -8.66 14.44 -10.58
C LEU A 148 -8.16 15.80 -10.06
N TYR A 149 -6.86 16.07 -10.20
CA TYR A 149 -6.18 17.21 -9.57
C TYR A 149 -5.30 18.02 -10.53
N ASP A 150 -5.34 17.73 -11.84
CA ASP A 150 -4.44 18.34 -12.82
C ASP A 150 -2.96 18.30 -12.37
N ASP A 151 -2.32 19.46 -12.26
CA ASP A 151 -0.92 19.57 -11.81
C ASP A 151 -0.78 19.78 -10.28
N GLU A 152 -1.88 19.75 -9.51
CA GLU A 152 -1.85 19.96 -8.05
C GLU A 152 -1.48 18.68 -7.29
N ALA A 153 -1.49 17.51 -7.95
CA ALA A 153 -1.08 16.24 -7.37
C ALA A 153 0.08 15.61 -8.13
N ALA A 154 0.93 14.87 -7.41
CA ALA A 154 2.10 14.22 -7.99
C ALA A 154 2.38 12.86 -7.36
N LEU A 155 2.88 11.93 -8.18
CA LEU A 155 3.52 10.69 -7.74
C LEU A 155 5.01 10.78 -8.04
N ILE A 156 5.81 10.88 -6.99
CA ILE A 156 7.27 11.02 -7.05
C ILE A 156 7.88 9.67 -6.69
N VAL A 157 8.74 9.14 -7.56
CA VAL A 157 9.47 7.90 -7.32
C VAL A 157 10.94 8.24 -7.18
N THR A 158 11.53 7.87 -6.06
CA THR A 158 12.95 8.10 -5.76
C THR A 158 13.64 6.74 -5.65
N PRO A 159 14.28 6.27 -6.73
CA PRO A 159 15.10 5.07 -6.67
C PRO A 159 16.38 5.37 -5.89
N GLY A 160 16.62 4.61 -4.83
CA GLY A 160 17.86 4.66 -4.06
C GLY A 160 18.66 3.36 -4.19
N ALA A 161 19.90 3.37 -3.72
CA ALA A 161 20.73 2.16 -3.71
C ALA A 161 20.22 1.13 -2.69
N ASP A 162 19.81 1.60 -1.51
CA ASP A 162 19.40 0.76 -0.38
C ASP A 162 17.89 0.82 -0.11
N VAL A 163 17.25 1.95 -0.45
CA VAL A 163 15.84 2.24 -0.19
C VAL A 163 15.17 2.77 -1.44
N HIS A 164 14.05 2.17 -1.80
CA HIS A 164 13.13 2.68 -2.81
C HIS A 164 12.01 3.42 -2.09
N ALA A 165 11.76 4.68 -2.51
CA ALA A 165 10.72 5.52 -1.95
C ALA A 165 9.73 5.96 -3.02
N VAL A 166 8.46 5.91 -2.70
CA VAL A 166 7.38 6.47 -3.50
C VAL A 166 6.60 7.45 -2.63
N GLU A 167 6.45 8.68 -3.11
CA GLU A 167 5.71 9.74 -2.45
C GLU A 167 4.51 10.16 -3.30
N LEU A 168 3.34 10.11 -2.69
CA LEU A 168 2.08 10.59 -3.24
C LEU A 168 1.78 11.95 -2.58
N ARG A 169 1.72 13.00 -3.38
CA ARG A 169 1.37 14.36 -2.93
C ARG A 169 0.06 14.79 -3.58
N MET A 170 -0.88 15.31 -2.79
CA MET A 170 -2.16 15.83 -3.29
C MET A 170 -2.71 16.92 -2.38
N PRO A 171 -3.62 17.79 -2.86
CA PRO A 171 -4.27 18.82 -2.06
C PRO A 171 -4.92 18.23 -0.81
N ARG A 172 -4.85 18.98 0.30
CA ARG A 172 -5.57 18.63 1.52
C ARG A 172 -7.02 19.09 1.41
N GLU A 173 -7.89 18.16 1.11
CA GLU A 173 -9.33 18.35 1.04
C GLU A 173 -10.02 17.46 2.08
N ARG A 174 -11.22 17.83 2.52
CA ARG A 174 -12.07 16.93 3.30
C ARG A 174 -13.10 16.29 2.38
N LEU A 175 -13.44 15.06 2.69
CA LEU A 175 -14.55 14.39 2.01
C LEU A 175 -15.83 15.17 2.30
N ALA A 176 -16.55 15.55 1.22
CA ALA A 176 -17.79 16.32 1.30
C ALA A 176 -18.97 15.49 1.79
#